data_e4659e8d2ee37b359d1b722baea468da
#
_entry.id   e4659e8d2ee37b359d1b722baea468da
#
_cell.length_a   1.000
_cell.length_b   1.000
_cell.length_c   1.000
_cell.angle_alpha   90.00
_cell.angle_beta   90.00
_cell.angle_gamma   90.00
#
_symmetry.space_group_name_H-M   'P 1'
#
loop_
_entity.id
_entity.type
_entity.pdbx_description
1 polymer ?
#
loop_
_entity_poly.entity_id
_entity_poly.type
_entity_poly.pdbx_seq_one_letter_code
_entity_poly.pdbx_strand_id
1 'polypeptide(L)'
;TEIRANAVLWEQSISVLYRSSQIAAQSEPLETAKKRAEELGVSVLMTGNAPQRQWIRALIAPAICECAANCVRHADGTELYVFFLQKPDCTEVSLTNNGAVPKEKITEGGGLSMLRQRIEEAGGKMEVWSSPRFKLMLSLPEQEEAAHESDDR
;
A
#
# COMPACT_ATOMS: atom_id res chain seq x y z
N THR A 1 27.56 25.52 -7.23
CA THR A 1 26.82 25.80 -6.01
C THR A 1 26.03 24.59 -5.54
N GLU A 2 25.69 24.54 -4.27
CA GLU A 2 24.92 23.44 -3.71
C GLU A 2 23.58 23.24 -4.40
N ILE A 3 22.92 24.33 -4.77
CA ILE A 3 21.63 24.25 -5.44
C ILE A 3 21.76 23.54 -6.79
N ARG A 4 22.83 23.85 -7.53
CA ARG A 4 23.07 23.23 -8.81
C ARG A 4 23.43 21.76 -8.67
N ALA A 5 24.28 21.43 -7.70
CA ALA A 5 24.66 20.06 -7.43
C ALA A 5 23.44 19.24 -7.01
N ASN A 6 22.57 19.84 -6.17
CA ASN A 6 21.36 19.17 -5.73
C ASN A 6 20.38 18.96 -6.89
N ALA A 7 20.29 19.93 -7.80
CA ALA A 7 19.43 19.79 -8.98
C ALA A 7 19.89 18.66 -9.89
N VAL A 8 21.21 18.54 -10.09
CA VAL A 8 21.78 17.46 -10.89
C VAL A 8 21.52 16.10 -10.23
N LEU A 9 21.75 16.02 -8.92
CA LEU A 9 21.49 14.79 -8.18
C LEU A 9 20.01 14.43 -8.22
N TRP A 10 19.15 15.44 -8.14
CA TRP A 10 17.71 15.24 -8.22
C TRP A 10 17.30 14.70 -9.60
N GLU A 11 17.86 15.26 -10.67
CA GLU A 11 17.60 14.78 -12.02
C GLU A 11 18.08 13.33 -12.21
N GLN A 12 19.26 13.02 -11.68
CA GLN A 12 19.78 11.66 -11.73
C GLN A 12 18.90 10.71 -10.95
N SER A 13 18.42 11.14 -9.78
CA SER A 13 17.52 10.35 -8.97
C SER A 13 16.19 10.10 -9.68
N ILE A 14 15.66 11.12 -10.35
CA ILE A 14 14.44 10.98 -11.12
C ILE A 14 14.65 10.02 -12.29
N SER A 15 15.80 10.09 -12.98
CA SER A 15 16.10 9.17 -14.07
C SER A 15 16.19 7.73 -13.58
N VAL A 16 16.83 7.52 -12.44
CA VAL A 16 16.92 6.19 -11.83
C VAL A 16 15.55 5.69 -11.42
N LEU A 17 14.75 6.56 -10.81
CA LEU A 17 13.38 6.21 -10.41
C LEU A 17 12.52 5.91 -11.63
N TYR A 18 12.69 6.66 -12.72
CA TYR A 18 11.96 6.42 -13.94
C TYR A 18 12.31 5.05 -14.54
N ARG A 19 13.59 4.72 -14.59
CA ARG A 19 14.04 3.41 -15.07
C ARG A 19 13.53 2.29 -14.16
N SER A 20 13.63 2.51 -12.86
CA SER A 20 13.11 1.55 -11.89
C SER A 20 11.60 1.39 -12.02
N SER A 21 10.90 2.48 -12.31
CA SER A 21 9.47 2.47 -12.54
C SER A 21 9.09 1.68 -13.79
N GLN A 22 9.87 1.79 -14.86
CA GLN A 22 9.65 1.00 -16.07
C GLN A 22 9.92 -0.48 -15.85
N ILE A 23 10.97 -0.79 -15.10
CA ILE A 23 11.26 -2.16 -14.71
C ILE A 23 10.17 -2.68 -13.79
N ALA A 24 9.73 -1.85 -12.83
CA ALA A 24 8.68 -2.20 -11.91
C ALA A 24 7.31 -2.32 -12.60
N ALA A 25 7.09 -1.63 -13.71
CA ALA A 25 5.88 -1.79 -14.50
C ALA A 25 5.82 -3.18 -15.15
N GLN A 26 7.00 -3.81 -15.34
CA GLN A 26 7.08 -5.17 -15.82
C GLN A 26 7.10 -6.14 -14.64
N SER A 27 7.40 -5.67 -13.43
CA SER A 27 7.36 -6.50 -12.23
C SER A 27 6.07 -6.19 -11.49
N GLU A 28 5.61 -7.16 -10.77
CA GLU A 28 4.34 -7.13 -10.12
C GLU A 28 4.38 -6.18 -8.91
N PRO A 29 3.40 -5.23 -8.76
CA PRO A 29 3.41 -4.24 -7.69
C PRO A 29 3.48 -4.82 -6.28
N LEU A 30 2.80 -5.93 -6.04
CA LEU A 30 2.80 -6.56 -4.71
C LEU A 30 4.18 -7.11 -4.37
N GLU A 31 4.88 -7.68 -5.34
CA GLU A 31 6.23 -8.18 -5.12
C GLU A 31 7.21 -7.04 -4.83
N THR A 32 7.04 -5.91 -5.50
CA THR A 32 7.85 -4.73 -5.25
C THR A 32 7.61 -4.22 -3.83
N ALA A 33 6.36 -4.15 -3.40
CA ALA A 33 6.01 -3.72 -2.05
C ALA A 33 6.57 -4.67 -1.00
N LYS A 34 6.51 -5.98 -1.26
CA LYS A 34 7.07 -6.99 -0.38
C LYS A 34 8.57 -6.79 -0.19
N LYS A 35 9.29 -6.55 -1.28
CA LYS A 35 10.73 -6.30 -1.22
C LYS A 35 11.05 -5.06 -0.41
N ARG A 36 10.28 -3.99 -0.57
CA ARG A 36 10.48 -2.77 0.20
C ARG A 36 10.25 -2.99 1.69
N ALA A 37 9.22 -3.77 2.04
CA ALA A 37 8.96 -4.13 3.42
C ALA A 37 10.12 -4.93 4.00
N GLU A 38 10.65 -5.88 3.23
CA GLU A 38 11.80 -6.68 3.65
C GLU A 38 13.04 -5.82 3.90
N GLU A 39 13.23 -4.76 3.13
CA GLU A 39 14.32 -3.82 3.35
C GLU A 39 14.17 -3.08 4.69
N LEU A 40 12.93 -2.93 5.18
CA LEU A 40 12.66 -2.35 6.48
C LEU A 40 12.77 -3.36 7.61
N GLY A 41 12.99 -4.63 7.29
CA GLY A 41 13.06 -5.70 8.27
C GLY A 41 11.73 -6.38 8.53
N VAL A 42 10.75 -6.20 7.64
CA VAL A 42 9.42 -6.78 7.81
C VAL A 42 9.19 -7.83 6.73
N SER A 43 8.91 -9.07 7.14
CA SER A 43 8.52 -10.13 6.21
C SER A 43 7.04 -10.01 5.93
N VAL A 44 6.66 -10.06 4.67
CA VAL A 44 5.26 -9.98 4.26
C VAL A 44 4.75 -11.36 3.89
N LEU A 45 3.72 -11.80 4.59
CA LEU A 45 3.09 -13.09 4.32
C LEU A 45 1.73 -12.83 3.71
N MET A 46 1.59 -13.16 2.44
CA MET A 46 0.36 -12.96 1.69
C MET A 46 -0.38 -14.28 1.58
N THR A 47 -1.66 -14.28 1.93
CA THR A 47 -2.52 -15.46 1.84
C THR A 47 -3.83 -15.09 1.16
N GLY A 48 -4.50 -16.09 0.63
CA GLY A 48 -5.74 -15.91 -0.12
C GLY A 48 -5.45 -15.68 -1.60
N ASN A 49 -6.48 -15.30 -2.34
CA ASN A 49 -6.38 -15.09 -3.77
C ASN A 49 -6.13 -13.60 -4.08
N ALA A 50 -4.89 -13.28 -4.35
CA ALA A 50 -4.54 -11.90 -4.72
C ALA A 50 -5.28 -11.49 -5.99
N PRO A 51 -5.71 -10.23 -6.09
CA PRO A 51 -6.39 -9.76 -7.29
C PRO A 51 -5.44 -9.82 -8.48
N GLN A 52 -5.98 -10.08 -9.65
CA GLN A 52 -5.18 -10.19 -10.87
C GLN A 52 -5.00 -8.86 -11.60
N ARG A 53 -5.92 -7.92 -11.39
CA ARG A 53 -5.87 -6.65 -12.10
C ARG A 53 -4.76 -5.76 -11.56
N GLN A 54 -3.92 -5.28 -12.47
CA GLN A 54 -2.77 -4.46 -12.12
C GLN A 54 -3.13 -3.21 -11.33
N TRP A 55 -4.21 -2.55 -11.71
CA TRP A 55 -4.59 -1.32 -11.06
C TRP A 55 -5.01 -1.54 -9.60
N ILE A 56 -5.63 -2.69 -9.30
CA ILE A 56 -5.99 -3.04 -7.94
C ILE A 56 -4.72 -3.35 -7.12
N ARG A 57 -3.82 -4.11 -7.71
CA ARG A 57 -2.54 -4.44 -7.05
C ARG A 57 -1.74 -3.16 -6.79
N ALA A 58 -1.78 -2.21 -7.70
CA ALA A 58 -1.11 -0.94 -7.54
C ALA A 58 -1.71 -0.08 -6.42
N LEU A 59 -3.00 -0.25 -6.11
CA LEU A 59 -3.63 0.41 -4.98
C LEU A 59 -3.26 -0.24 -3.66
N ILE A 60 -3.04 -1.55 -3.65
CA ILE A 60 -2.71 -2.30 -2.45
C ILE A 60 -1.24 -2.10 -2.05
N ALA A 61 -0.35 -1.97 -3.02
CA ALA A 61 1.08 -1.86 -2.78
C ALA A 61 1.46 -0.75 -1.77
N PRO A 62 0.94 0.47 -1.89
CA PRO A 62 1.23 1.51 -0.90
C PRO A 62 0.74 1.16 0.51
N ALA A 63 -0.36 0.40 0.62
CA ALA A 63 -0.87 -0.03 1.91
C ALA A 63 0.12 -0.98 2.59
N ILE A 64 0.71 -1.89 1.83
CA ILE A 64 1.71 -2.81 2.36
C ILE A 64 2.92 -2.02 2.87
N CYS A 65 3.41 -1.06 2.09
CA CYS A 65 4.55 -0.24 2.48
C CYS A 65 4.24 0.59 3.73
N GLU A 66 3.07 1.21 3.79
CA GLU A 66 2.70 2.03 4.94
C GLU A 66 2.52 1.19 6.20
N CYS A 67 1.88 0.04 6.08
CA CYS A 67 1.70 -0.86 7.21
C CYS A 67 3.03 -1.45 7.69
N ALA A 68 3.96 -1.74 6.77
CA ALA A 68 5.29 -2.20 7.14
C ALA A 68 6.06 -1.13 7.90
N ALA A 69 6.02 0.11 7.42
CA ALA A 69 6.67 1.22 8.09
C ALA A 69 6.09 1.45 9.48
N ASN A 70 4.77 1.39 9.61
CA ASN A 70 4.10 1.54 10.90
C ASN A 70 4.42 0.39 11.85
N CYS A 71 4.54 -0.81 11.32
CA CYS A 71 4.92 -1.99 12.10
C CYS A 71 6.28 -1.78 12.76
N VAL A 72 7.24 -1.25 12.03
CA VAL A 72 8.57 -0.98 12.57
C VAL A 72 8.55 0.18 13.56
N ARG A 73 7.92 1.29 13.17
CA ARG A 73 7.96 2.52 13.99
C ARG A 73 7.16 2.45 15.28
N HIS A 74 6.03 1.78 15.24
CA HIS A 74 5.07 1.83 16.33
C HIS A 74 4.80 0.53 17.05
N ALA A 75 5.09 -0.57 16.44
CA ALA A 75 4.75 -1.88 16.97
C ALA A 75 5.95 -2.80 17.23
N ASP A 76 7.13 -2.39 16.81
CA ASP A 76 8.36 -3.19 16.92
C ASP A 76 8.14 -4.61 16.40
N GLY A 77 7.39 -4.74 15.31
CA GLY A 77 7.08 -6.02 14.73
C GLY A 77 8.02 -6.38 13.59
N THR A 78 7.94 -7.63 13.18
CA THR A 78 8.80 -8.20 12.14
C THR A 78 8.03 -8.86 11.01
N GLU A 79 6.72 -9.00 11.16
CA GLU A 79 5.89 -9.65 10.16
C GLU A 79 4.62 -8.89 9.89
N LEU A 80 4.25 -8.81 8.62
CA LEU A 80 3.00 -8.21 8.18
C LEU A 80 2.21 -9.30 7.44
N TYR A 81 0.98 -9.50 7.88
CA TYR A 81 0.11 -10.50 7.28
C TYR A 81 -0.90 -9.81 6.39
N VAL A 82 -0.91 -10.19 5.12
CA VAL A 82 -1.82 -9.63 4.12
C VAL A 82 -2.74 -10.75 3.64
N PHE A 83 -4.02 -10.60 3.88
CA PHE A 83 -5.01 -11.60 3.50
C PHE A 83 -5.95 -11.02 2.44
N PHE A 84 -6.09 -11.74 1.33
CA PHE A 84 -6.97 -11.34 0.23
C PHE A 84 -8.22 -12.20 0.22
N LEU A 85 -9.36 -11.53 0.10
CA LEU A 85 -10.63 -12.21 -0.04
C LEU A 85 -11.38 -11.63 -1.23
N GLN A 86 -11.54 -12.42 -2.28
CA GLN A 86 -12.29 -12.00 -3.44
C GLN A 86 -13.77 -12.23 -3.26
N LYS A 87 -14.56 -11.22 -3.51
CA LYS A 87 -16.01 -11.28 -3.50
C LYS A 87 -16.52 -10.99 -4.91
N PRO A 88 -17.81 -11.24 -5.21
CA PRO A 88 -18.30 -11.05 -6.57
C PRO A 88 -18.09 -9.64 -7.14
N ASP A 89 -18.18 -8.61 -6.31
CA ASP A 89 -18.09 -7.22 -6.76
C ASP A 89 -16.94 -6.44 -6.17
N CYS A 90 -16.15 -7.03 -5.30
CA CYS A 90 -15.01 -6.33 -4.70
C CYS A 90 -13.93 -7.30 -4.22
N THR A 91 -12.75 -6.77 -3.97
CA THR A 91 -11.68 -7.50 -3.31
C THR A 91 -11.47 -6.86 -1.93
N GLU A 92 -11.49 -7.68 -0.89
CA GLU A 92 -11.14 -7.22 0.44
C GLU A 92 -9.70 -7.61 0.76
N VAL A 93 -8.98 -6.69 1.39
CA VAL A 93 -7.60 -6.93 1.81
C VAL A 93 -7.48 -6.55 3.26
N SER A 94 -7.02 -7.47 4.09
CA SER A 94 -6.76 -7.15 5.49
C SER A 94 -5.27 -7.23 5.77
N LEU A 95 -4.76 -6.24 6.50
CA LEU A 95 -3.34 -6.14 6.84
C LEU A 95 -3.23 -6.04 8.36
N THR A 96 -2.49 -6.99 8.95
CA THR A 96 -2.21 -7.01 10.38
C THR A 96 -0.72 -7.30 10.59
N ASN A 97 -0.20 -7.05 11.77
CA ASN A 97 1.20 -7.34 12.06
C ASN A 97 1.35 -8.12 13.36
N ASN A 98 2.55 -8.65 13.58
CA ASN A 98 2.87 -9.42 14.79
C ASN A 98 3.46 -8.55 15.91
N GLY A 99 3.42 -7.24 15.75
CA GLY A 99 3.99 -6.32 16.74
C GLY A 99 3.06 -6.07 17.92
N ALA A 100 3.43 -5.11 18.71
CA ALA A 100 2.65 -4.74 19.89
C ALA A 100 1.30 -4.15 19.50
N VAL A 101 0.30 -4.44 20.30
CA VAL A 101 -1.03 -3.86 20.13
C VAL A 101 -0.95 -2.36 20.43
N PRO A 102 -1.58 -1.51 19.62
CA PRO A 102 -1.57 -0.08 19.89
C PRO A 102 -2.17 0.22 21.26
N LYS A 103 -1.51 1.08 22.02
CA LYS A 103 -1.96 1.46 23.36
C LYS A 103 -3.09 2.46 23.31
N GLU A 104 -3.13 3.25 22.24
CA GLU A 104 -4.13 4.28 22.03
C GLU A 104 -4.79 4.10 20.69
N LYS A 105 -5.95 4.74 20.51
CA LYS A 105 -6.62 4.73 19.23
C LYS A 105 -5.70 5.37 18.18
N ILE A 106 -5.59 4.71 17.05
CA ILE A 106 -4.75 5.20 15.97
C ILE A 106 -5.39 6.44 15.35
N THR A 107 -4.60 7.50 15.28
CA THR A 107 -5.01 8.73 14.61
C THR A 107 -4.41 8.70 13.21
N GLU A 108 -5.26 8.81 12.19
CA GLU A 108 -4.78 8.84 10.83
C GLU A 108 -4.13 10.17 10.53
N GLY A 109 -2.91 10.11 10.02
CA GLY A 109 -2.18 11.29 9.59
C GLY A 109 -1.14 10.83 8.59
N GLY A 110 -0.60 11.74 7.81
CA GLY A 110 0.45 11.42 6.87
C GLY A 110 0.09 10.28 5.94
N GLY A 111 0.80 9.16 6.08
CA GLY A 111 0.66 8.02 5.17
C GLY A 111 -0.72 7.38 5.15
N LEU A 112 -1.33 7.18 6.31
CA LEU A 112 -2.66 6.57 6.37
C LEU A 112 -3.72 7.49 5.76
N SER A 113 -3.61 8.78 5.98
CA SER A 113 -4.55 9.75 5.42
C SER A 113 -4.46 9.79 3.91
N MET A 114 -3.24 9.78 3.36
CA MET A 114 -3.03 9.77 1.92
C MET A 114 -3.52 8.46 1.30
N LEU A 115 -3.30 7.36 1.98
CA LEU A 115 -3.75 6.06 1.52
C LEU A 115 -5.29 6.03 1.45
N ARG A 116 -5.95 6.51 2.48
CA ARG A 116 -7.42 6.59 2.50
C ARG A 116 -7.94 7.40 1.32
N GLN A 117 -7.32 8.54 1.07
CA GLN A 117 -7.71 9.39 -0.05
C GLN A 117 -7.63 8.64 -1.37
N ARG A 118 -6.52 7.94 -1.60
CA ARG A 118 -6.35 7.17 -2.82
C ARG A 118 -7.38 6.06 -2.98
N ILE A 119 -7.64 5.35 -1.90
CA ILE A 119 -8.60 4.25 -1.91
C ILE A 119 -10.01 4.78 -2.18
N GLU A 120 -10.38 5.87 -1.54
CA GLU A 120 -11.70 6.46 -1.73
C GLU A 120 -11.88 7.05 -3.13
N GLU A 121 -10.85 7.66 -3.67
CA GLU A 121 -10.88 8.17 -5.04
C GLU A 121 -11.07 7.05 -6.06
N ALA A 122 -10.60 5.85 -5.75
CA ALA A 122 -10.79 4.69 -6.61
C ALA A 122 -12.13 4.00 -6.39
N GLY A 123 -12.99 4.55 -5.52
CA GLY A 123 -14.28 3.97 -5.22
C GLY A 123 -14.25 2.91 -4.14
N GLY A 124 -13.13 2.75 -3.46
CA GLY A 124 -12.99 1.78 -2.39
C GLY A 124 -13.26 2.35 -1.02
N LYS A 125 -13.08 1.51 -0.01
CA LYS A 125 -13.25 1.87 1.39
C LYS A 125 -12.05 1.41 2.18
N MET A 126 -11.72 2.15 3.23
CA MET A 126 -10.63 1.80 4.12
C MET A 126 -11.10 1.94 5.57
N GLU A 127 -10.77 0.95 6.38
CA GLU A 127 -11.06 0.99 7.80
C GLU A 127 -9.80 0.63 8.59
N VAL A 128 -9.62 1.29 9.73
CA VAL A 128 -8.46 1.06 10.59
C VAL A 128 -8.95 0.75 11.99
N TRP A 129 -8.47 -0.37 12.55
CA TRP A 129 -8.75 -0.74 13.92
C TRP A 129 -7.46 -0.74 14.72
N SER A 130 -7.54 -0.29 15.97
CA SER A 130 -6.43 -0.36 16.90
C SER A 130 -6.67 -1.43 17.97
N SER A 131 -7.88 -1.92 18.10
CA SER A 131 -8.26 -2.91 19.11
C SER A 131 -9.13 -3.98 18.46
N PRO A 132 -8.96 -5.27 18.81
CA PRO A 132 -8.02 -5.84 19.77
C PRO A 132 -6.57 -5.86 19.30
N ARG A 133 -6.32 -5.56 18.03
CA ARG A 133 -4.98 -5.39 17.47
C ARG A 133 -5.05 -4.49 16.27
N PHE A 134 -3.92 -3.97 15.84
CA PHE A 134 -3.87 -3.16 14.63
C PHE A 134 -4.38 -3.98 13.43
N LYS A 135 -5.28 -3.39 12.67
CA LYS A 135 -5.78 -3.98 11.45
C LYS A 135 -6.18 -2.88 10.49
N LEU A 136 -5.71 -2.98 9.26
CA LEU A 136 -6.15 -2.13 8.17
C LEU A 136 -6.97 -3.00 7.23
N MET A 137 -8.15 -2.57 6.85
CA MET A 137 -8.96 -3.29 5.88
C MET A 137 -9.30 -2.39 4.71
N LEU A 138 -9.05 -2.89 3.50
CA LEU A 138 -9.40 -2.22 2.27
C LEU A 138 -10.51 -3.01 1.57
N SER A 139 -11.44 -2.31 0.96
CA SER A 139 -12.43 -2.92 0.08
C SER A 139 -12.34 -2.19 -1.24
N LEU A 140 -11.97 -2.90 -2.29
CA LEU A 140 -11.68 -2.33 -3.60
C LEU A 140 -12.65 -2.88 -4.65
N PRO A 141 -13.25 -2.00 -5.46
CA PRO A 141 -14.20 -2.47 -6.48
C PRO A 141 -13.48 -3.28 -7.54
N GLU A 142 -14.16 -4.30 -8.08
CA GLU A 142 -13.59 -5.13 -9.10
C GLU A 142 -13.39 -4.39 -10.42
N GLN A 143 -14.14 -3.32 -10.62
CA GLN A 143 -14.11 -2.62 -11.88
C GLN A 143 -13.70 -1.17 -11.68
N GLU A 144 -12.69 -0.78 -12.42
CA GLU A 144 -12.17 0.57 -12.38
C GLU A 144 -13.17 1.57 -12.91
N GLU A 145 -14.26 1.03 -13.48
CA GLU A 145 -15.02 1.68 -14.29
C GLU A 145 -15.97 2.64 -13.86
N ALA A 146 -16.21 2.79 -12.62
CA ALA A 146 -16.95 3.91 -12.09
C ALA A 146 -16.34 5.25 -12.54
N ALA A 147 -15.02 5.27 -12.76
CA ALA A 147 -14.33 6.42 -13.30
C ALA A 147 -14.50 6.55 -14.81
N HIS A 148 -14.65 5.41 -15.52
CA HIS A 148 -14.78 5.44 -16.96
C HIS A 148 -16.19 5.80 -17.44
N GLU A 149 -17.19 5.39 -16.72
CA GLU A 149 -18.56 5.73 -17.04
C GLU A 149 -18.81 7.23 -17.02
N SER A 150 -18.13 7.96 -16.13
CA SER A 150 -18.28 9.40 -16.07
C SER A 150 -17.55 10.10 -17.20
N ASP A 151 -16.53 9.47 -17.78
CA ASP A 151 -15.75 10.08 -18.86
C ASP A 151 -16.42 9.94 -20.22
N ASP A 152 -17.25 8.95 -20.40
CA ASP A 152 -17.93 8.69 -21.67
C ASP A 152 -19.19 9.53 -21.83
N ARG A 153 -19.44 10.43 -20.93
CA ARG A 153 -20.61 11.30 -20.93
C ARG A 153 -20.23 12.80 -20.84
#